data_3d72b7978ba4db3cc40620bafe467c37
#
_entry.id   3d72b7978ba4db3cc40620bafe467c37
#
_cell.length_a   1.000
_cell.length_b   1.000
_cell.length_c   1.000
_cell.angle_alpha   90.00
_cell.angle_beta   90.00
_cell.angle_gamma   90.00
#
_symmetry.space_group_name_H-M   'P 1'
#
loop_
_entity.id
_entity.type
_entity.pdbx_description
1 polymer ?
#
loop_
_entity_poly.entity_id
_entity_poly.type
_entity_poly.pdbx_seq_one_letter_code
_entity_poly.pdbx_strand_id
1 'polypeptide(L)'
;PPLHQLMTHTAGLSYPFNPGMLAQAMDQQGLIFGPQQGELETVVDQVAALPLAFAPGTRWEYSVSIDILGRVVEIVSGKSLSEFFRDEILGPLGMHETSFSVSPEQNGRFASLYTPLAGDAMALNSASAGQETLRCVDHVTDSAFLDAQTYSGGGGLVGTIDDYMKFAEMLRGHGALGDVRLLSPKTMSFMMSNHLQGDIASMGPQSFAEQPMEGMGFGLGGAVVLNPALARCAGSVGDFSWGGMASTFFWVDHANDMSAVFFTQLSPSSSYPARAELKALVHAAMIS
;
A
#
# COMPACT_ATOMS: atom_id res chain seq x y z
N PRO A 1 9.38 14.70 -12.09
CA PRO A 1 10.01 13.38 -12.00
C PRO A 1 9.48 12.42 -13.06
N PRO A 2 10.27 11.45 -13.57
CA PRO A 2 9.78 10.40 -14.46
C PRO A 2 8.85 9.42 -13.71
N LEU A 3 7.98 8.71 -14.45
CA LEU A 3 7.01 7.76 -13.88
C LEU A 3 7.67 6.67 -13.02
N HIS A 4 8.85 6.20 -13.43
CA HIS A 4 9.63 5.24 -12.65
C HIS A 4 9.88 5.71 -11.22
N GLN A 5 10.19 6.99 -11.01
CA GLN A 5 10.45 7.55 -9.67
C GLN A 5 9.17 7.71 -8.83
N LEU A 6 8.01 7.90 -9.47
CA LEU A 6 6.71 7.82 -8.79
C LEU A 6 6.44 6.38 -8.31
N MET A 7 6.64 5.39 -9.18
CA MET A 7 6.43 3.97 -8.85
C MET A 7 7.36 3.45 -7.76
N THR A 8 8.51 4.10 -7.55
CA THR A 8 9.54 3.68 -6.58
C THR A 8 9.62 4.56 -5.34
N HIS A 9 8.70 5.52 -5.16
CA HIS A 9 8.74 6.51 -4.07
C HIS A 9 10.06 7.31 -3.97
N THR A 10 10.70 7.58 -5.12
CA THR A 10 11.93 8.39 -5.20
C THR A 10 11.72 9.72 -5.92
N ALA A 11 10.46 10.14 -6.11
CA ALA A 11 10.09 11.33 -6.87
C ALA A 11 10.34 12.67 -6.15
N GLY A 12 10.64 12.66 -4.85
CA GLY A 12 10.77 13.88 -4.05
C GLY A 12 9.45 14.35 -3.44
N LEU A 13 8.46 13.50 -3.41
CA LEU A 13 7.15 13.73 -2.79
C LEU A 13 7.14 13.18 -1.36
N SER A 14 6.10 13.54 -0.58
CA SER A 14 5.91 13.13 0.80
C SER A 14 4.45 12.80 1.10
N TYR A 15 4.17 12.40 2.34
CA TYR A 15 2.84 12.42 2.96
C TYR A 15 2.79 13.43 4.10
N PRO A 16 1.61 13.98 4.48
CA PRO A 16 1.49 14.92 5.59
C PRO A 16 2.02 14.42 6.94
N PHE A 17 1.99 13.12 7.18
CA PHE A 17 2.48 12.50 8.43
C PHE A 17 4.00 12.27 8.47
N ASN A 18 4.73 12.52 7.37
CA ASN A 18 6.19 12.46 7.38
C ASN A 18 6.80 13.72 7.98
N PRO A 19 8.06 13.69 8.45
CA PRO A 19 8.76 14.90 8.83
C PRO A 19 9.18 15.72 7.61
N GLY A 20 9.26 17.05 7.76
CA GLY A 20 9.84 17.94 6.77
C GLY A 20 8.91 19.05 6.27
N MET A 21 9.46 19.98 5.53
CA MET A 21 8.75 21.20 5.11
C MET A 21 7.61 20.91 4.13
N LEU A 22 7.80 19.98 3.19
CA LEU A 22 6.75 19.61 2.24
C LEU A 22 5.57 18.97 2.99
N ALA A 23 5.84 18.01 3.89
CA ALA A 23 4.82 17.36 4.70
C ALA A 23 4.02 18.38 5.53
N GLN A 24 4.72 19.33 6.18
CA GLN A 24 4.07 20.42 6.92
C GLN A 24 3.21 21.33 6.03
N ALA A 25 3.68 21.64 4.82
CA ALA A 25 2.92 22.45 3.88
C ALA A 25 1.64 21.71 3.40
N MET A 26 1.74 20.39 3.18
CA MET A 26 0.59 19.57 2.82
C MET A 26 -0.43 19.49 3.97
N ASP A 27 0.04 19.30 5.21
CA ASP A 27 -0.81 19.28 6.40
C ASP A 27 -1.51 20.63 6.62
N GLN A 28 -0.79 21.75 6.53
CA GLN A 28 -1.35 23.10 6.64
C GLN A 28 -2.41 23.41 5.58
N GLN A 29 -2.32 22.79 4.41
CA GLN A 29 -3.31 22.92 3.34
C GLN A 29 -4.46 21.91 3.48
N GLY A 30 -4.40 21.01 4.47
CA GLY A 30 -5.41 19.99 4.68
C GLY A 30 -5.48 18.97 3.55
N LEU A 31 -4.35 18.67 2.89
CA LEU A 31 -4.34 17.72 1.78
C LEU A 31 -4.51 16.30 2.31
N ILE A 32 -5.64 15.69 1.96
CA ILE A 32 -6.00 14.33 2.36
C ILE A 32 -5.85 13.40 1.15
N PHE A 33 -5.20 12.26 1.36
CA PHE A 33 -5.05 11.19 0.38
C PHE A 33 -5.75 9.94 0.91
N GLY A 34 -6.92 9.68 0.36
CA GLY A 34 -7.81 8.63 0.80
C GLY A 34 -9.23 8.89 0.30
N PRO A 35 -10.22 8.14 0.78
CA PRO A 35 -11.60 8.35 0.41
C PRO A 35 -12.10 9.71 0.93
N GLN A 36 -12.63 10.52 0.04
CA GLN A 36 -13.22 11.83 0.34
C GLN A 36 -14.13 12.30 -0.80
N GLN A 37 -14.76 13.46 -0.61
CA GLN A 37 -15.49 14.15 -1.68
C GLN A 37 -14.50 14.91 -2.58
N GLY A 38 -14.87 15.08 -3.85
CA GLY A 38 -14.09 15.77 -4.86
C GLY A 38 -13.29 14.85 -5.77
N GLU A 39 -12.59 15.43 -6.71
CA GLU A 39 -11.86 14.71 -7.75
C GLU A 39 -10.37 14.55 -7.39
N LEU A 40 -9.77 13.43 -7.77
CA LEU A 40 -8.34 13.15 -7.59
C LEU A 40 -7.47 14.24 -8.25
N GLU A 41 -7.90 14.76 -9.40
CA GLU A 41 -7.24 15.87 -10.10
C GLU A 41 -6.97 17.07 -9.20
N THR A 42 -7.99 17.52 -8.46
CA THR A 42 -7.87 18.69 -7.58
C THR A 42 -6.77 18.51 -6.52
N VAL A 43 -6.72 17.34 -5.89
CA VAL A 43 -5.72 17.06 -4.85
C VAL A 43 -4.31 16.94 -5.46
N VAL A 44 -4.20 16.31 -6.63
CA VAL A 44 -2.93 16.17 -7.35
C VAL A 44 -2.40 17.53 -7.81
N ASP A 45 -3.25 18.41 -8.31
CA ASP A 45 -2.86 19.77 -8.73
C ASP A 45 -2.36 20.61 -7.56
N GLN A 46 -2.98 20.49 -6.39
CA GLN A 46 -2.52 21.16 -5.16
C GLN A 46 -1.14 20.68 -4.75
N VAL A 47 -0.88 19.36 -4.80
CA VAL A 47 0.46 18.82 -4.52
C VAL A 47 1.48 19.27 -5.57
N ALA A 48 1.10 19.29 -6.84
CA ALA A 48 1.99 19.72 -7.92
C ALA A 48 2.43 21.18 -7.82
N ALA A 49 1.67 22.01 -7.12
CA ALA A 49 2.02 23.41 -6.84
C ALA A 49 3.05 23.58 -5.70
N LEU A 50 3.33 22.52 -4.93
CA LEU A 50 4.30 22.54 -3.83
C LEU A 50 5.71 22.17 -4.31
N PRO A 51 6.75 22.67 -3.63
CA PRO A 51 8.12 22.27 -3.94
C PRO A 51 8.39 20.82 -3.54
N LEU A 52 9.27 20.14 -4.28
CA LEU A 52 9.70 18.79 -3.90
C LEU A 52 10.54 18.82 -2.59
N ALA A 53 10.43 17.76 -1.79
CA ALA A 53 11.18 17.61 -0.54
C ALA A 53 12.69 17.38 -0.80
N PHE A 54 13.04 16.75 -1.92
CA PHE A 54 14.40 16.45 -2.32
C PHE A 54 14.49 16.26 -3.84
N ALA A 55 15.72 16.26 -4.36
CA ALA A 55 15.94 16.02 -5.79
C ALA A 55 15.50 14.59 -6.19
N PRO A 56 14.67 14.44 -7.22
CA PRO A 56 14.17 13.15 -7.65
C PRO A 56 15.29 12.12 -7.91
N GLY A 57 15.10 10.90 -7.40
CA GLY A 57 16.06 9.80 -7.51
C GLY A 57 17.14 9.75 -6.43
N THR A 58 17.22 10.73 -5.52
CA THR A 58 18.29 10.81 -4.51
C THR A 58 17.93 10.18 -3.15
N ARG A 59 16.65 10.04 -2.87
CA ARG A 59 16.12 9.45 -1.63
C ARG A 59 14.90 8.61 -1.90
N TRP A 60 14.65 7.66 -1.01
CA TRP A 60 13.38 6.98 -0.90
C TRP A 60 12.55 7.60 0.24
N GLU A 61 11.32 7.98 -0.06
CA GLU A 61 10.36 8.45 0.94
C GLU A 61 8.94 8.02 0.54
N TYR A 62 8.27 7.27 1.42
CA TYR A 62 6.89 6.88 1.21
C TYR A 62 6.00 8.10 1.03
N SER A 63 5.22 8.17 -0.03
CA SER A 63 4.62 9.41 -0.47
C SER A 63 3.35 9.19 -1.30
N VAL A 64 2.65 10.27 -1.57
CA VAL A 64 1.48 10.36 -2.45
C VAL A 64 1.78 10.04 -3.94
N SER A 65 2.95 9.52 -4.23
CA SER A 65 3.35 9.16 -5.60
C SER A 65 2.36 8.24 -6.30
N ILE A 66 1.73 7.33 -5.56
CA ILE A 66 0.78 6.36 -6.11
C ILE A 66 -0.55 7.04 -6.45
N ASP A 67 -0.96 8.07 -5.71
CA ASP A 67 -2.12 8.89 -6.04
C ASP A 67 -1.89 9.68 -7.33
N ILE A 68 -0.69 10.26 -7.49
CA ILE A 68 -0.30 10.94 -8.74
C ILE A 68 -0.28 9.96 -9.91
N LEU A 69 0.19 8.72 -9.72
CA LEU A 69 0.09 7.68 -10.73
C LEU A 69 -1.35 7.34 -11.07
N GLY A 70 -2.25 7.33 -10.08
CA GLY A 70 -3.69 7.19 -10.31
C GLY A 70 -4.21 8.25 -11.28
N ARG A 71 -3.84 9.52 -11.07
CA ARG A 71 -4.20 10.61 -12.00
C ARG A 71 -3.57 10.43 -13.38
N VAL A 72 -2.33 9.97 -13.48
CA VAL A 72 -1.71 9.65 -14.77
C VAL A 72 -2.51 8.57 -15.51
N VAL A 73 -2.96 7.54 -14.81
CA VAL A 73 -3.82 6.49 -15.39
C VAL A 73 -5.12 7.10 -15.94
N GLU A 74 -5.77 7.99 -15.20
CA GLU A 74 -6.99 8.67 -15.67
C GLU A 74 -6.75 9.44 -16.96
N ILE A 75 -5.67 10.23 -17.02
CA ILE A 75 -5.32 11.04 -18.20
C ILE A 75 -5.03 10.15 -19.41
N VAL A 76 -4.25 9.09 -19.23
CA VAL A 76 -3.81 8.23 -20.35
C VAL A 76 -4.93 7.32 -20.84
N SER A 77 -5.78 6.83 -19.94
CA SER A 77 -6.89 5.93 -20.30
C SER A 77 -8.14 6.66 -20.75
N GLY A 78 -8.34 7.91 -20.34
CA GLY A 78 -9.59 8.65 -20.52
C GLY A 78 -10.75 8.12 -19.66
N LYS A 79 -10.45 7.28 -18.65
CA LYS A 79 -11.39 6.70 -17.69
C LYS A 79 -11.10 7.27 -16.29
N SER A 80 -12.10 7.34 -15.40
CA SER A 80 -11.81 7.51 -13.98
C SER A 80 -10.98 6.33 -13.47
N LEU A 81 -10.21 6.53 -12.40
CA LEU A 81 -9.40 5.45 -11.81
C LEU A 81 -10.29 4.26 -11.38
N SER A 82 -11.49 4.54 -10.87
CA SER A 82 -12.47 3.52 -10.51
C SER A 82 -12.92 2.68 -11.72
N GLU A 83 -13.25 3.32 -12.84
CA GLU A 83 -13.61 2.63 -14.08
C GLU A 83 -12.45 1.80 -14.63
N PHE A 84 -11.24 2.38 -14.62
CA PHE A 84 -10.04 1.67 -15.08
C PHE A 84 -9.78 0.41 -14.25
N PHE A 85 -9.81 0.52 -12.92
CA PHE A 85 -9.63 -0.65 -12.04
C PHE A 85 -10.71 -1.70 -12.27
N ARG A 86 -11.98 -1.30 -12.32
CA ARG A 86 -13.10 -2.22 -12.55
C ARG A 86 -12.95 -2.97 -13.87
N ASP A 87 -12.64 -2.27 -14.95
CA ASP A 87 -12.68 -2.83 -16.30
C ASP A 87 -11.41 -3.62 -16.65
N GLU A 88 -10.23 -3.13 -16.19
CA GLU A 88 -8.94 -3.64 -16.66
C GLU A 88 -8.26 -4.58 -15.63
N ILE A 89 -8.67 -4.54 -14.35
CA ILE A 89 -8.04 -5.33 -13.29
C ILE A 89 -9.05 -6.17 -12.51
N LEU A 90 -9.98 -5.51 -11.82
CA LEU A 90 -10.87 -6.17 -10.86
C LEU A 90 -11.85 -7.12 -11.55
N GLY A 91 -12.50 -6.65 -12.63
CA GLY A 91 -13.42 -7.46 -13.41
C GLY A 91 -12.77 -8.70 -14.02
N PRO A 92 -11.66 -8.56 -14.78
CA PRO A 92 -10.93 -9.70 -15.31
C PRO A 92 -10.48 -10.72 -14.26
N LEU A 93 -10.04 -10.27 -13.07
CA LEU A 93 -9.63 -11.15 -11.97
C LEU A 93 -10.82 -11.71 -11.15
N GLY A 94 -12.07 -11.29 -11.45
CA GLY A 94 -13.24 -11.69 -10.68
C GLY A 94 -13.29 -11.13 -9.26
N MET A 95 -12.68 -9.96 -9.04
CA MET A 95 -12.65 -9.23 -7.76
C MET A 95 -13.87 -8.30 -7.64
N HIS A 96 -15.07 -8.89 -7.58
CA HIS A 96 -16.31 -8.14 -7.68
C HIS A 96 -16.75 -7.43 -6.39
N GLU A 97 -16.08 -7.70 -5.28
CA GLU A 97 -16.32 -7.07 -3.99
C GLU A 97 -15.22 -6.05 -3.61
N THR A 98 -14.39 -5.66 -4.59
CA THR A 98 -13.35 -4.64 -4.42
C THR A 98 -13.68 -3.39 -5.24
N SER A 99 -13.70 -2.23 -4.59
CA SER A 99 -14.05 -0.95 -5.21
C SER A 99 -13.50 0.23 -4.41
N PHE A 100 -13.70 1.47 -4.90
CA PHE A 100 -13.35 2.69 -4.18
C PHE A 100 -14.43 3.15 -3.19
N SER A 101 -15.59 2.52 -3.16
CA SER A 101 -16.66 2.81 -2.21
C SER A 101 -17.41 1.54 -1.84
N VAL A 102 -18.01 1.53 -0.66
CA VAL A 102 -18.86 0.43 -0.17
C VAL A 102 -20.26 0.60 -0.69
N SER A 103 -20.82 -0.42 -1.35
CA SER A 103 -22.21 -0.38 -1.80
C SER A 103 -23.18 -0.57 -0.62
N PRO A 104 -24.46 -0.11 -0.73
CA PRO A 104 -25.46 -0.31 0.31
C PRO A 104 -25.65 -1.79 0.72
N GLU A 105 -25.51 -2.71 -0.23
CA GLU A 105 -25.64 -4.15 -0.01
C GLU A 105 -24.45 -4.72 0.79
N GLN A 106 -23.30 -4.05 0.75
CA GLN A 106 -22.07 -4.45 1.44
C GLN A 106 -21.95 -3.86 2.86
N ASN A 107 -22.73 -2.82 3.19
CA ASN A 107 -22.64 -2.09 4.46
C ASN A 107 -22.65 -3.01 5.69
N GLY A 108 -23.47 -4.07 5.69
CA GLY A 108 -23.56 -5.01 6.80
C GLY A 108 -22.29 -5.86 7.03
N ARG A 109 -21.34 -5.84 6.11
CA ARG A 109 -20.05 -6.56 6.17
C ARG A 109 -18.84 -5.63 6.25
N PHE A 110 -19.05 -4.32 6.11
CA PHE A 110 -17.99 -3.34 6.22
C PHE A 110 -17.53 -3.20 7.67
N ALA A 111 -16.23 -3.28 7.91
CA ALA A 111 -15.66 -3.27 9.26
C ALA A 111 -15.23 -1.87 9.68
N SER A 112 -15.50 -1.48 10.90
CA SER A 112 -14.99 -0.25 11.51
C SER A 112 -13.48 -0.32 11.73
N LEU A 113 -12.79 0.82 11.66
CA LEU A 113 -11.37 0.96 11.95
C LEU A 113 -11.15 1.36 13.41
N TYR A 114 -10.19 0.71 14.06
CA TYR A 114 -9.84 0.94 15.46
C TYR A 114 -8.39 1.37 15.62
N THR A 115 -8.11 2.05 16.75
CA THR A 115 -6.74 2.37 17.21
C THR A 115 -6.60 2.04 18.69
N PRO A 116 -5.40 1.68 19.19
CA PRO A 116 -5.14 1.62 20.62
C PRO A 116 -5.42 2.97 21.28
N LEU A 117 -5.92 2.99 22.53
CA LEU A 117 -6.24 4.23 23.23
C LEU A 117 -5.03 5.14 23.48
N ALA A 118 -3.86 4.55 23.65
CA ALA A 118 -2.58 5.26 23.75
C ALA A 118 -1.87 5.20 22.40
N GLY A 119 -1.87 6.30 21.68
CA GLY A 119 -1.17 6.39 20.38
C GLY A 119 -1.92 7.23 19.38
N ASP A 120 -1.16 7.74 18.43
CA ASP A 120 -1.70 8.48 17.30
C ASP A 120 -2.08 7.48 16.18
N ALA A 121 -3.34 7.50 15.76
CA ALA A 121 -3.84 6.65 14.69
C ALA A 121 -3.13 6.81 13.33
N MET A 122 -2.43 7.93 13.14
CA MET A 122 -1.68 8.25 11.91
C MET A 122 -0.18 8.07 12.04
N ALA A 123 0.34 7.78 13.23
CA ALA A 123 1.79 7.65 13.45
C ALA A 123 2.33 6.30 13.00
N LEU A 124 2.93 6.24 11.81
CA LEU A 124 3.40 5.00 11.19
C LEU A 124 4.49 4.25 11.98
N ASN A 125 5.27 4.95 12.80
CA ASN A 125 6.40 4.39 13.53
C ASN A 125 6.18 4.37 15.06
N SER A 126 4.95 4.59 15.53
CA SER A 126 4.63 4.50 16.96
C SER A 126 3.97 3.16 17.26
N ALA A 127 4.54 2.43 18.21
CA ALA A 127 3.93 1.22 18.76
C ALA A 127 3.18 1.56 20.04
N SER A 128 1.96 1.08 20.21
CA SER A 128 1.13 1.24 21.40
C SER A 128 0.83 -0.11 22.04
N ALA A 129 1.85 -0.96 22.12
CA ALA A 129 1.71 -2.30 22.67
C ALA A 129 1.13 -2.28 24.10
N GLY A 130 0.28 -3.25 24.40
CA GLY A 130 -0.25 -3.47 25.74
C GLY A 130 -1.53 -2.74 26.10
N GLN A 131 -2.22 -2.13 25.13
CA GLN A 131 -3.55 -1.56 25.37
C GLN A 131 -4.62 -2.65 25.18
N GLU A 132 -5.44 -2.85 26.19
CA GLU A 132 -6.54 -3.82 26.15
C GLU A 132 -7.80 -3.26 25.51
N THR A 133 -7.92 -1.93 25.41
CA THR A 133 -9.11 -1.25 24.91
C THR A 133 -8.79 -0.51 23.61
N LEU A 134 -9.63 -0.69 22.62
CA LEU A 134 -9.55 -0.04 21.32
C LEU A 134 -10.55 1.13 21.24
N ARG A 135 -10.15 2.18 20.55
CA ARG A 135 -11.00 3.30 20.18
C ARG A 135 -11.36 3.21 18.71
N CYS A 136 -12.63 3.28 18.36
CA CYS A 136 -13.08 3.40 16.98
C CYS A 136 -12.69 4.78 16.43
N VAL A 137 -12.06 4.81 15.25
CA VAL A 137 -11.61 6.03 14.58
C VAL A 137 -12.29 6.24 13.23
N ASP A 138 -12.85 5.18 12.65
CA ASP A 138 -13.71 5.25 11.47
C ASP A 138 -14.85 4.24 11.64
N HIS A 139 -16.06 4.73 11.84
CA HIS A 139 -17.22 3.88 12.08
C HIS A 139 -17.96 3.58 10.77
N VAL A 140 -18.47 2.36 10.65
CA VAL A 140 -19.16 1.87 9.44
C VAL A 140 -20.33 2.74 8.97
N THR A 141 -20.95 3.53 9.85
CA THR A 141 -22.10 4.38 9.50
C THR A 141 -21.72 5.75 8.94
N ASP A 142 -20.49 6.18 9.18
CA ASP A 142 -20.03 7.56 8.89
C ASP A 142 -18.75 7.57 8.07
N SER A 143 -18.26 6.41 7.68
CA SER A 143 -17.01 6.27 6.94
C SER A 143 -17.05 6.99 5.60
N ALA A 144 -15.95 7.66 5.27
CA ALA A 144 -15.80 8.29 3.97
C ALA A 144 -15.84 7.30 2.79
N PHE A 145 -15.63 6.00 3.04
CA PHE A 145 -15.76 4.95 2.02
C PHE A 145 -17.21 4.71 1.57
N LEU A 146 -18.22 5.19 2.29
CA LEU A 146 -19.63 5.02 1.89
C LEU A 146 -20.00 5.86 0.66
N ASP A 147 -19.31 6.98 0.44
CA ASP A 147 -19.59 7.89 -0.67
C ASP A 147 -18.29 8.57 -1.16
N ALA A 148 -17.26 7.79 -1.39
CA ALA A 148 -15.98 8.30 -1.87
C ALA A 148 -16.05 8.68 -3.34
N GLN A 149 -15.63 9.91 -3.66
CA GLN A 149 -15.51 10.43 -5.02
C GLN A 149 -14.06 10.62 -5.44
N THR A 150 -13.15 10.86 -4.48
CA THR A 150 -11.71 10.86 -4.73
C THR A 150 -11.20 9.43 -4.76
N TYR A 151 -10.82 8.96 -5.95
CA TYR A 151 -10.30 7.61 -6.14
C TYR A 151 -8.80 7.57 -5.88
N SER A 152 -8.42 7.56 -4.60
CA SER A 152 -7.02 7.55 -4.19
C SER A 152 -6.31 6.28 -4.62
N GLY A 153 -5.26 6.40 -5.43
CA GLY A 153 -4.43 5.26 -5.85
C GLY A 153 -3.62 4.66 -4.71
N GLY A 154 -3.29 5.46 -3.70
CA GLY A 154 -2.47 5.04 -2.55
C GLY A 154 -3.25 4.40 -1.41
N GLY A 155 -4.57 4.65 -1.29
CA GLY A 155 -5.33 4.17 -0.11
C GLY A 155 -6.84 4.14 -0.28
N GLY A 156 -7.37 4.19 -1.51
CA GLY A 156 -8.80 4.35 -1.76
C GLY A 156 -9.61 3.07 -1.87
N LEU A 157 -9.00 1.89 -1.93
CA LEU A 157 -9.75 0.65 -2.13
C LEU A 157 -10.29 0.05 -0.83
N VAL A 158 -11.50 -0.47 -0.91
CA VAL A 158 -12.10 -1.41 0.04
C VAL A 158 -12.33 -2.74 -0.68
N GLY A 159 -12.28 -3.85 0.04
CA GLY A 159 -12.46 -5.16 -0.55
C GLY A 159 -12.45 -6.28 0.47
N THR A 160 -12.66 -7.50 -0.01
CA THR A 160 -12.58 -8.71 0.81
C THR A 160 -11.20 -9.35 0.72
N ILE A 161 -10.87 -10.17 1.71
CA ILE A 161 -9.63 -10.96 1.71
C ILE A 161 -9.60 -11.96 0.53
N ASP A 162 -10.76 -12.52 0.17
CA ASP A 162 -10.89 -13.45 -0.94
C ASP A 162 -10.57 -12.78 -2.29
N ASP A 163 -11.06 -11.58 -2.50
CA ASP A 163 -10.72 -10.81 -3.70
C ASP A 163 -9.23 -10.45 -3.73
N TYR A 164 -8.69 -9.98 -2.60
CA TYR A 164 -7.27 -9.64 -2.56
C TYR A 164 -6.36 -10.86 -2.74
N MET A 165 -6.80 -12.05 -2.29
CA MET A 165 -6.08 -13.30 -2.57
C MET A 165 -6.02 -13.59 -4.08
N LYS A 166 -7.06 -13.29 -4.87
CA LYS A 166 -7.01 -13.42 -6.34
C LYS A 166 -5.91 -12.53 -6.95
N PHE A 167 -5.78 -11.30 -6.43
CA PHE A 167 -4.70 -10.40 -6.85
C PHE A 167 -3.31 -10.96 -6.46
N ALA A 168 -3.15 -11.44 -5.22
CA ALA A 168 -1.89 -12.04 -4.77
C ALA A 168 -1.54 -13.31 -5.59
N GLU A 169 -2.52 -14.14 -5.92
CA GLU A 169 -2.36 -15.30 -6.79
C GLU A 169 -2.01 -14.92 -8.24
N MET A 170 -2.56 -13.83 -8.76
CA MET A 170 -2.16 -13.29 -10.08
C MET A 170 -0.68 -12.86 -10.07
N LEU A 171 -0.20 -12.23 -8.98
CA LEU A 171 1.21 -11.90 -8.80
C LEU A 171 2.06 -13.17 -8.73
N ARG A 172 1.67 -14.16 -7.91
CA ARG A 172 2.34 -15.47 -7.80
C ARG A 172 2.36 -16.20 -9.15
N GLY A 173 1.27 -16.14 -9.91
CA GLY A 173 1.13 -16.69 -11.26
C GLY A 173 1.87 -15.90 -12.35
N HIS A 174 2.85 -15.05 -11.98
CA HIS A 174 3.63 -14.26 -12.93
C HIS A 174 2.76 -13.44 -13.89
N GLY A 175 1.75 -12.77 -13.36
CA GLY A 175 0.85 -11.88 -14.09
C GLY A 175 -0.40 -12.55 -14.65
N ALA A 176 -0.69 -13.78 -14.22
CA ALA A 176 -1.89 -14.51 -14.65
C ALA A 176 -2.61 -15.19 -13.48
N LEU A 177 -3.93 -15.29 -13.58
CA LEU A 177 -4.79 -16.07 -12.71
C LEU A 177 -5.71 -16.94 -13.59
N GLY A 178 -5.52 -18.26 -13.57
CA GLY A 178 -6.19 -19.16 -14.51
C GLY A 178 -5.90 -18.77 -15.95
N ASP A 179 -6.95 -18.59 -16.75
CA ASP A 179 -6.85 -18.19 -18.16
C ASP A 179 -6.69 -16.67 -18.36
N VAL A 180 -6.82 -15.88 -17.31
CA VAL A 180 -6.69 -14.41 -17.36
C VAL A 180 -5.24 -13.99 -17.19
N ARG A 181 -4.73 -13.20 -18.12
CA ARG A 181 -3.39 -12.62 -18.04
C ARG A 181 -3.47 -11.10 -18.13
N LEU A 182 -3.04 -10.42 -17.05
CA LEU A 182 -2.93 -8.96 -17.01
C LEU A 182 -1.57 -8.48 -17.51
N LEU A 183 -0.48 -9.19 -17.16
CA LEU A 183 0.87 -8.81 -17.50
C LEU A 183 1.67 -10.01 -18.00
N SER A 184 2.68 -9.76 -18.84
CA SER A 184 3.62 -10.81 -19.23
C SER A 184 4.49 -11.25 -18.04
N PRO A 185 4.97 -12.51 -18.01
CA PRO A 185 5.87 -12.96 -16.95
C PRO A 185 7.14 -12.10 -16.83
N LYS A 186 7.66 -11.58 -17.93
CA LYS A 186 8.84 -10.71 -17.92
C LYS A 186 8.55 -9.35 -17.34
N THR A 187 7.38 -8.77 -17.64
CA THR A 187 6.93 -7.51 -17.04
C THR A 187 6.75 -7.68 -15.54
N MET A 188 6.12 -8.77 -15.10
CA MET A 188 5.92 -9.06 -13.69
C MET A 188 7.26 -9.22 -12.96
N SER A 189 8.17 -10.01 -13.49
CA SER A 189 9.53 -10.17 -12.93
C SER A 189 10.28 -8.84 -12.84
N PHE A 190 10.14 -7.98 -13.85
CA PHE A 190 10.72 -6.64 -13.84
C PHE A 190 10.10 -5.76 -12.74
N MET A 191 8.77 -5.74 -12.62
CA MET A 191 8.07 -4.97 -11.57
C MET A 191 8.46 -5.39 -10.16
N MET A 192 8.63 -6.70 -9.92
CA MET A 192 8.94 -7.26 -8.61
C MET A 192 10.44 -7.29 -8.31
N SER A 193 11.30 -6.77 -9.19
CA SER A 193 12.74 -6.61 -8.94
C SER A 193 13.02 -5.33 -8.16
N ASN A 194 14.17 -5.26 -7.48
CA ASN A 194 14.60 -4.03 -6.84
C ASN A 194 14.97 -2.96 -7.88
N HIS A 195 14.36 -1.80 -7.78
CA HIS A 195 14.60 -0.64 -8.64
C HIS A 195 15.39 0.49 -7.95
N LEU A 196 15.79 0.29 -6.70
CA LEU A 196 16.65 1.22 -5.97
C LEU A 196 18.14 0.93 -6.25
N GLN A 197 19.01 1.91 -5.99
CA GLN A 197 20.48 1.71 -6.11
C GLN A 197 21.05 0.85 -4.98
N GLY A 198 20.30 0.66 -3.90
CA GLY A 198 20.61 -0.16 -2.73
C GLY A 198 19.33 -0.69 -2.09
N ASP A 199 19.31 -0.77 -0.77
CA ASP A 199 18.10 -1.02 0.00
C ASP A 199 17.43 0.31 0.41
N ILE A 200 16.22 0.20 0.99
CA ILE A 200 15.48 1.38 1.45
C ILE A 200 16.25 2.12 2.53
N ALA A 201 16.89 1.41 3.48
CA ALA A 201 17.64 2.01 4.58
C ALA A 201 18.84 2.84 4.11
N SER A 202 19.46 2.50 2.99
CA SER A 202 20.57 3.25 2.39
C SER A 202 20.12 4.53 1.68
N MET A 203 18.84 4.64 1.34
CA MET A 203 18.28 5.77 0.60
C MET A 203 17.22 6.54 1.39
N GLY A 204 16.76 6.04 2.54
CA GLY A 204 15.63 6.57 3.28
C GLY A 204 15.62 6.18 4.76
N PRO A 205 14.44 5.88 5.33
CA PRO A 205 14.31 5.56 6.74
C PRO A 205 14.90 4.18 7.07
N GLN A 206 15.46 4.06 8.29
CA GLN A 206 15.98 2.79 8.82
C GLN A 206 14.87 1.80 9.19
N SER A 207 13.67 2.32 9.47
CA SER A 207 12.47 1.54 9.73
C SER A 207 11.25 2.19 9.08
N PHE A 208 10.30 1.38 8.66
CA PHE A 208 9.00 1.83 8.14
C PHE A 208 7.89 0.93 8.71
N ALA A 209 6.88 1.57 9.31
CA ALA A 209 5.93 0.88 10.17
C ALA A 209 6.71 0.11 11.27
N GLU A 210 6.42 -1.14 11.52
CA GLU A 210 7.12 -1.96 12.52
C GLU A 210 8.33 -2.74 11.96
N GLN A 211 8.71 -2.48 10.70
CA GLN A 211 9.72 -3.29 10.00
C GLN A 211 11.05 -2.53 9.81
N PRO A 212 12.21 -3.20 10.02
CA PRO A 212 13.48 -2.67 9.57
C PRO A 212 13.55 -2.63 8.05
N MET A 213 14.22 -1.63 7.50
CA MET A 213 14.37 -1.43 6.06
C MET A 213 15.75 -1.83 5.52
N GLU A 214 16.67 -2.27 6.39
CA GLU A 214 17.90 -2.94 5.97
C GLU A 214 17.59 -4.25 5.26
N GLY A 215 18.21 -4.49 4.11
CA GLY A 215 17.96 -5.68 3.31
C GLY A 215 16.61 -5.69 2.57
N MET A 216 15.87 -4.59 2.61
CA MET A 216 14.61 -4.40 1.89
C MET A 216 14.82 -3.43 0.73
N GLY A 217 14.60 -3.86 -0.50
CA GLY A 217 14.52 -3.02 -1.69
C GLY A 217 13.08 -2.60 -2.00
N PHE A 218 12.90 -1.91 -3.12
CA PHE A 218 11.59 -1.51 -3.60
C PHE A 218 11.46 -1.75 -5.11
N GLY A 219 10.41 -2.46 -5.47
CA GLY A 219 10.00 -2.69 -6.85
C GLY A 219 9.08 -1.58 -7.38
N LEU A 220 8.30 -1.87 -8.40
CA LEU A 220 7.29 -0.94 -8.89
C LEU A 220 5.98 -1.15 -8.11
N GLY A 221 5.86 -0.46 -6.98
CA GLY A 221 4.67 -0.45 -6.12
C GLY A 221 4.68 -1.42 -4.93
N GLY A 222 5.82 -2.02 -4.59
CA GLY A 222 5.95 -2.87 -3.40
C GLY A 222 7.40 -3.12 -2.99
N ALA A 223 7.60 -3.53 -1.74
CA ALA A 223 8.91 -3.87 -1.20
C ALA A 223 9.38 -5.24 -1.67
N VAL A 224 10.69 -5.40 -1.81
CA VAL A 224 11.35 -6.64 -2.25
C VAL A 224 12.40 -7.03 -1.23
N VAL A 225 12.38 -8.26 -0.76
CA VAL A 225 13.42 -8.78 0.15
C VAL A 225 14.71 -9.01 -0.63
N LEU A 226 15.77 -8.31 -0.25
CA LEU A 226 17.12 -8.47 -0.81
C LEU A 226 17.98 -9.40 0.06
N ASN A 227 17.80 -9.31 1.37
CA ASN A 227 18.52 -10.12 2.35
C ASN A 227 17.63 -10.38 3.57
N PRO A 228 17.09 -11.61 3.72
CA PRO A 228 16.20 -11.96 4.84
C PRO A 228 16.84 -11.78 6.22
N ALA A 229 18.15 -12.02 6.36
CA ALA A 229 18.84 -11.86 7.63
C ALA A 229 18.94 -10.39 8.06
N LEU A 230 19.20 -9.46 7.14
CA LEU A 230 19.20 -8.03 7.42
C LEU A 230 17.78 -7.51 7.65
N ALA A 231 16.82 -7.98 6.88
CA ALA A 231 15.40 -7.65 7.04
C ALA A 231 14.79 -8.24 8.34
N ARG A 232 15.52 -9.10 9.04
CA ARG A 232 15.09 -9.77 10.29
C ARG A 232 13.75 -10.47 10.15
N CYS A 233 13.48 -11.03 8.99
CA CYS A 233 12.21 -11.64 8.67
C CYS A 233 12.44 -12.95 7.94
N ALA A 234 11.78 -14.02 8.37
CA ALA A 234 11.75 -15.26 7.60
C ALA A 234 11.19 -15.01 6.21
N GLY A 235 11.71 -15.67 5.21
CA GLY A 235 11.29 -15.52 3.81
C GLY A 235 12.44 -15.72 2.85
N SER A 236 12.17 -15.49 1.58
CA SER A 236 13.11 -15.71 0.48
C SER A 236 13.61 -14.38 -0.10
N VAL A 237 14.78 -14.39 -0.70
CA VAL A 237 15.22 -13.29 -1.58
C VAL A 237 14.25 -13.19 -2.74
N GLY A 238 13.73 -11.99 -3.00
CA GLY A 238 12.74 -11.74 -4.02
C GLY A 238 11.28 -11.76 -3.53
N ASP A 239 11.02 -12.09 -2.24
CA ASP A 239 9.68 -11.88 -1.67
C ASP A 239 9.19 -10.48 -1.98
N PHE A 240 7.99 -10.39 -2.53
CA PHE A 240 7.35 -9.12 -2.84
C PHE A 240 6.18 -8.89 -1.90
N SER A 241 6.12 -7.72 -1.30
CA SER A 241 5.13 -7.43 -0.26
C SER A 241 4.77 -5.96 -0.17
N TRP A 242 3.59 -5.69 0.37
CA TRP A 242 3.23 -4.37 0.89
C TRP A 242 2.15 -4.51 1.96
N GLY A 243 1.83 -3.40 2.62
CA GLY A 243 0.79 -3.37 3.64
C GLY A 243 0.07 -2.04 3.71
N GLY A 244 -1.10 -2.06 4.36
CA GLY A 244 -1.97 -0.91 4.55
C GLY A 244 -1.90 -0.31 5.95
N MET A 245 -2.37 0.92 6.10
CA MET A 245 -2.48 1.66 7.36
C MET A 245 -3.34 0.92 8.39
N ALA A 246 -4.36 0.20 7.94
CA ALA A 246 -5.26 -0.59 8.78
C ALA A 246 -4.70 -1.96 9.19
N SER A 247 -3.38 -2.16 9.14
CA SER A 247 -2.65 -3.39 9.44
C SER A 247 -3.01 -4.55 8.50
N THR A 248 -3.46 -4.25 7.30
CA THR A 248 -3.55 -5.23 6.22
C THR A 248 -2.18 -5.44 5.60
N PHE A 249 -1.87 -6.66 5.15
CA PHE A 249 -0.66 -6.90 4.38
C PHE A 249 -0.76 -8.19 3.55
N PHE A 250 0.12 -8.28 2.56
CA PHE A 250 0.31 -9.48 1.76
C PHE A 250 1.79 -9.68 1.45
N TRP A 251 2.17 -10.90 1.10
CA TRP A 251 3.42 -11.19 0.42
C TRP A 251 3.27 -12.33 -0.58
N VAL A 252 4.13 -12.31 -1.58
CA VAL A 252 4.31 -13.37 -2.57
C VAL A 252 5.75 -13.84 -2.51
N ASP A 253 5.93 -15.13 -2.29
CA ASP A 253 7.22 -15.82 -2.25
C ASP A 253 7.29 -16.82 -3.42
N HIS A 254 7.90 -16.40 -4.52
CA HIS A 254 8.04 -17.25 -5.70
C HIS A 254 9.02 -18.43 -5.48
N ALA A 255 9.95 -18.30 -4.54
CA ALA A 255 10.90 -19.39 -4.26
C ALA A 255 10.21 -20.59 -3.60
N ASN A 256 9.17 -20.31 -2.81
CA ASN A 256 8.36 -21.33 -2.14
C ASN A 256 6.97 -21.50 -2.79
N ASP A 257 6.73 -20.89 -3.95
CA ASP A 257 5.45 -20.93 -4.68
C ASP A 257 4.26 -20.61 -3.77
N MET A 258 4.36 -19.52 -2.99
CA MET A 258 3.40 -19.18 -1.94
C MET A 258 2.95 -17.73 -2.04
N SER A 259 1.68 -17.50 -1.71
CA SER A 259 1.15 -16.18 -1.38
C SER A 259 0.44 -16.21 -0.03
N ALA A 260 0.44 -15.09 0.67
CA ALA A 260 -0.31 -14.93 1.90
C ALA A 260 -0.92 -13.54 1.99
N VAL A 261 -2.12 -13.48 2.55
CA VAL A 261 -2.88 -12.24 2.76
C VAL A 261 -3.40 -12.22 4.20
N PHE A 262 -3.27 -11.08 4.85
CA PHE A 262 -3.80 -10.86 6.19
C PHE A 262 -4.57 -9.54 6.23
N PHE A 263 -5.81 -9.59 6.71
CA PHE A 263 -6.64 -8.41 6.87
C PHE A 263 -7.08 -8.23 8.32
N THR A 264 -6.97 -7.00 8.78
CA THR A 264 -7.53 -6.50 10.03
C THR A 264 -7.88 -5.03 9.84
N GLN A 265 -8.47 -4.39 10.86
CA GLN A 265 -8.83 -2.99 10.84
C GLN A 265 -8.30 -2.30 12.11
N LEU A 266 -6.96 -2.21 12.19
CA LEU A 266 -6.22 -1.60 13.30
C LEU A 266 -5.20 -0.59 12.76
N SER A 267 -5.30 0.67 13.17
CA SER A 267 -4.40 1.76 12.81
C SER A 267 -3.70 2.33 14.07
N PRO A 268 -2.43 2.71 14.00
CA PRO A 268 -1.52 2.52 12.87
C PRO A 268 -1.07 1.06 12.73
N SER A 269 -0.55 0.70 11.57
CA SER A 269 -0.08 -0.67 11.29
C SER A 269 1.09 -1.10 12.18
N SER A 270 1.77 -0.13 12.80
CA SER A 270 2.87 -0.36 13.75
C SER A 270 2.42 -0.65 15.20
N SER A 271 1.11 -0.72 15.48
CA SER A 271 0.60 -0.97 16.83
C SER A 271 1.02 -2.33 17.39
N TYR A 272 1.13 -3.34 16.53
CA TYR A 272 1.58 -4.70 16.87
C TYR A 272 2.46 -5.26 15.76
N PRO A 273 3.45 -6.12 16.07
CA PRO A 273 4.39 -6.68 15.09
C PRO A 273 3.77 -7.84 14.28
N ALA A 274 2.49 -7.72 13.91
CA ALA A 274 1.70 -8.80 13.29
C ALA A 274 2.31 -9.34 11.99
N ARG A 275 2.93 -8.47 11.18
CA ARG A 275 3.55 -8.87 9.90
C ARG A 275 4.70 -9.83 10.11
N ALA A 276 5.66 -9.45 10.96
CA ALA A 276 6.85 -10.27 11.23
C ALA A 276 6.47 -11.57 11.93
N GLU A 277 5.57 -11.52 12.90
CA GLU A 277 5.09 -12.70 13.64
C GLU A 277 4.35 -13.68 12.73
N LEU A 278 3.39 -13.22 11.93
CA LEU A 278 2.65 -14.09 11.03
C LEU A 278 3.59 -14.67 9.97
N LYS A 279 4.48 -13.88 9.40
CA LYS A 279 5.44 -14.36 8.41
C LYS A 279 6.34 -15.46 8.99
N ALA A 280 6.82 -15.27 10.22
CA ALA A 280 7.61 -16.29 10.93
C ALA A 280 6.80 -17.58 11.17
N LEU A 281 5.54 -17.47 11.59
CA LEU A 281 4.68 -18.64 11.84
C LEU A 281 4.35 -19.40 10.56
N VAL A 282 4.05 -18.69 9.47
CA VAL A 282 3.77 -19.31 8.16
C VAL A 282 4.99 -20.07 7.67
N HIS A 283 6.19 -19.44 7.69
CA HIS A 283 7.41 -20.13 7.25
C HIS A 283 7.80 -21.29 8.17
N ALA A 284 7.54 -21.19 9.48
CA ALA A 284 7.77 -22.29 10.42
C ALA A 284 6.83 -23.49 10.18
N ALA A 285 5.69 -23.29 9.56
CA ALA A 285 4.75 -24.37 9.21
C ALA A 285 5.10 -25.08 7.90
N MET A 286 6.04 -24.55 7.12
CA MET A 286 6.53 -25.18 5.87
C MET A 286 7.49 -26.29 6.23
N ILE A 287 7.23 -27.51 5.78
CA ILE A 287 7.97 -28.72 6.13
C ILE A 287 8.76 -29.33 4.98
N SER A 288 8.84 -28.65 3.86
CA SER A 288 9.64 -29.11 2.70
C SER A 288 9.88 -27.97 1.73
#